data_ea891c9369e76a78143be6108519eb80
#
_entry.id   ea891c9369e76a78143be6108519eb80
#
_cell.length_a   1.000
_cell.length_b   1.000
_cell.length_c   1.000
_cell.angle_alpha   90.00
_cell.angle_beta   90.00
_cell.angle_gamma   90.00
#
_symmetry.space_group_name_H-M   'P 1'
#
loop_
_entity.id
_entity.type
_entity.pdbx_description
1 polymer ?
#
loop_
_entity_poly.entity_id
_entity_poly.type
_entity_poly.pdbx_seq_one_letter_code
_entity_poly.pdbx_strand_id
1 'polypeptide(L)'
;VVIVRDNDQIGRAFHNSCRHRGSVLCKTKKGRNPRLVCPYHQWTYDLDGKLLWARDMGPDFDNSKFGLSPVHCRVIHGLVYICLAENAPDIEPFAKTAEQYLAPHDLENSKVAFESTIIEKANWKLVWENNRECYHCGGNHPSLCRTFPEDARAIGSTSDGVVASVLDDHVARCEAV
;
A
#
# COMPACT_ATOMS: atom_id res chain seq x y z
N VAL A 1 -11.37 4.26 1.07
CA VAL A 1 -11.24 2.95 0.42
C VAL A 1 -11.20 1.87 1.49
N VAL A 2 -11.78 0.71 1.23
CA VAL A 2 -11.57 -0.53 1.98
C VAL A 2 -10.80 -1.50 1.09
N ILE A 3 -9.74 -2.09 1.64
CA ILE A 3 -8.92 -3.10 0.98
C ILE A 3 -9.22 -4.42 1.69
N VAL A 4 -9.52 -5.44 0.92
CA VAL A 4 -9.85 -6.79 1.42
C VAL A 4 -9.01 -7.84 0.71
N ARG A 5 -8.71 -8.92 1.39
CA ARG A 5 -8.23 -10.15 0.77
C ARG A 5 -9.38 -11.15 0.83
N ASP A 6 -9.81 -11.60 -0.31
CA ASP A 6 -10.93 -12.54 -0.41
C ASP A 6 -10.51 -13.98 -0.07
N ASN A 7 -11.45 -14.92 -0.19
CA ASN A 7 -11.20 -16.33 0.10
C ASN A 7 -10.21 -16.98 -0.87
N ASP A 8 -10.09 -16.43 -2.08
CA ASP A 8 -9.14 -16.86 -3.12
C ASP A 8 -7.77 -16.20 -2.96
N GLN A 9 -7.56 -15.48 -1.84
CA GLN A 9 -6.36 -14.72 -1.52
C GLN A 9 -6.07 -13.55 -2.47
N ILE A 10 -7.06 -13.13 -3.26
CA ILE A 10 -6.96 -11.99 -4.17
C ILE A 10 -7.17 -10.69 -3.38
N GLY A 11 -6.22 -9.76 -3.52
CA GLY A 11 -6.36 -8.40 -3.00
C GLY A 11 -7.35 -7.59 -3.85
N ARG A 12 -8.39 -7.05 -3.22
CA ARG A 12 -9.40 -6.20 -3.85
C ARG A 12 -9.55 -4.89 -3.09
N ALA A 13 -10.00 -3.86 -3.78
CA ALA A 13 -10.32 -2.59 -3.16
C ALA A 13 -11.68 -2.08 -3.62
N PHE A 14 -12.40 -1.43 -2.70
CA PHE A 14 -13.71 -0.84 -2.97
C PHE A 14 -13.80 0.53 -2.32
N HIS A 15 -14.69 1.37 -2.84
CA HIS A 15 -15.12 2.53 -2.09
C HIS A 15 -15.76 2.07 -0.78
N ASN A 16 -15.29 2.60 0.34
CA ASN A 16 -15.80 2.24 1.69
C ASN A 16 -17.16 2.90 1.95
N SER A 17 -18.11 2.64 1.07
CA SER A 17 -19.43 3.26 1.02
C SER A 17 -20.49 2.24 0.62
N CYS A 18 -21.51 2.08 1.44
CA CYS A 18 -22.65 1.19 1.17
C CYS A 18 -23.47 1.70 -0.02
N ARG A 19 -23.82 0.82 -0.93
CA ARG A 19 -24.62 1.13 -2.13
C ARG A 19 -26.07 1.51 -1.85
N HIS A 20 -26.53 1.32 -0.61
CA HIS A 20 -27.87 1.73 -0.19
C HIS A 20 -27.96 3.24 0.02
N ARG A 21 -27.25 3.79 1.03
CA ARG A 21 -27.30 5.20 1.44
C ARG A 21 -25.91 5.78 1.79
N GLY A 22 -24.86 5.27 1.20
CA GLY A 22 -23.52 5.83 1.34
C GLY A 22 -22.86 5.70 2.72
N SER A 23 -23.45 4.92 3.64
CA SER A 23 -22.84 4.71 4.96
C SER A 23 -21.48 4.06 4.84
N VAL A 24 -20.52 4.50 5.66
CA VAL A 24 -19.20 3.88 5.79
C VAL A 24 -19.35 2.43 6.28
N LEU A 25 -18.79 1.48 5.52
CA LEU A 25 -18.87 0.04 5.83
C LEU A 25 -17.90 -0.36 6.93
N CYS A 26 -16.62 -0.08 6.73
CA CYS A 26 -15.55 -0.44 7.65
C CYS A 26 -15.05 0.81 8.38
N LYS A 27 -15.25 0.88 9.70
CA LYS A 27 -14.83 2.00 10.55
C LYS A 27 -13.50 1.74 11.25
N THR A 28 -13.08 0.48 11.33
CA THR A 28 -11.81 0.08 11.94
C THR A 28 -10.67 0.11 10.93
N LYS A 29 -9.45 0.39 11.38
CA LYS A 29 -8.26 0.41 10.51
C LYS A 29 -7.94 -0.95 9.92
N LYS A 30 -8.18 -2.03 10.67
CA LYS A 30 -7.94 -3.43 10.25
C LYS A 30 -8.90 -4.37 10.98
N GLY A 31 -9.16 -5.52 10.39
CA GLY A 31 -10.03 -6.54 10.97
C GLY A 31 -10.05 -7.80 10.11
N ARG A 32 -10.73 -8.83 10.59
CA ARG A 32 -10.94 -10.08 9.88
C ARG A 32 -12.43 -10.42 9.95
N ASN A 33 -13.11 -10.35 8.83
CA ASN A 33 -14.53 -10.64 8.72
C ASN A 33 -14.78 -11.51 7.49
N PRO A 34 -15.67 -12.48 7.56
CA PRO A 34 -16.03 -13.30 6.40
C PRO A 34 -16.86 -12.53 5.36
N ARG A 35 -17.44 -11.39 5.74
CA ARG A 35 -18.30 -10.55 4.91
C ARG A 35 -18.22 -9.09 5.35
N LEU A 36 -18.58 -8.17 4.46
CA LEU A 36 -18.71 -6.75 4.75
C LEU A 36 -20.16 -6.42 5.03
N VAL A 37 -20.50 -6.12 6.28
CA VAL A 37 -21.86 -5.80 6.71
C VAL A 37 -22.00 -4.32 7.00
N CYS A 38 -22.93 -3.66 6.32
CA CYS A 38 -23.21 -2.24 6.55
C CYS A 38 -23.79 -2.03 7.96
N PRO A 39 -23.20 -1.17 8.79
CA PRO A 39 -23.69 -0.97 10.14
C PRO A 39 -25.02 -0.21 10.23
N TYR A 40 -25.49 0.36 9.10
CA TYR A 40 -26.72 1.14 9.07
C TYR A 40 -27.97 0.28 8.89
N HIS A 41 -28.08 -0.44 7.74
CA HIS A 41 -29.24 -1.29 7.45
C HIS A 41 -28.85 -2.74 7.15
N GLN A 42 -27.62 -3.14 7.52
CA GLN A 42 -27.13 -4.51 7.46
C GLN A 42 -27.06 -5.12 6.04
N TRP A 43 -27.04 -4.28 5.00
CA TRP A 43 -26.71 -4.78 3.67
C TRP A 43 -25.38 -5.50 3.73
N THR A 44 -25.37 -6.73 3.25
CA THR A 44 -24.24 -7.66 3.41
C THR A 44 -23.60 -7.93 2.06
N TYR A 45 -22.32 -7.68 1.98
CA TYR A 45 -21.52 -7.89 0.77
C TYR A 45 -20.52 -9.01 1.00
N ASP A 46 -20.24 -9.77 -0.05
CA ASP A 46 -19.13 -10.69 -0.05
C ASP A 46 -17.80 -9.94 -0.18
N LEU A 47 -16.68 -10.64 0.02
CA LEU A 47 -15.35 -10.03 -0.09
C LEU A 47 -14.96 -9.72 -1.54
N ASP A 48 -15.66 -10.28 -2.53
CA ASP A 48 -15.56 -9.89 -3.94
C ASP A 48 -16.39 -8.65 -4.31
N GLY A 49 -17.11 -8.08 -3.33
CA GLY A 49 -17.93 -6.88 -3.47
C GLY A 49 -19.37 -7.12 -3.88
N LYS A 50 -19.79 -8.34 -4.18
CA LYS A 50 -21.20 -8.66 -4.53
C LYS A 50 -22.12 -8.42 -3.35
N LEU A 51 -23.30 -7.86 -3.60
CA LEU A 51 -24.37 -7.77 -2.62
C LEU A 51 -25.03 -9.14 -2.46
N LEU A 52 -24.90 -9.73 -1.27
CA LEU A 52 -25.49 -11.03 -0.93
C LEU A 52 -26.88 -10.88 -0.35
N TRP A 53 -27.09 -9.89 0.49
CA TRP A 53 -28.34 -9.71 1.22
C TRP A 53 -28.68 -8.24 1.42
N ALA A 54 -29.94 -7.91 1.19
CA ALA A 54 -30.51 -6.58 1.40
C ALA A 54 -31.88 -6.75 2.06
N ARG A 55 -32.08 -6.15 3.23
CA ARG A 55 -33.29 -6.29 4.03
C ARG A 55 -34.46 -5.57 3.38
N ASP A 56 -35.64 -6.19 3.48
CA ASP A 56 -36.96 -5.63 3.13
C ASP A 56 -37.05 -5.08 1.70
N MET A 57 -36.29 -5.66 0.76
CA MET A 57 -36.40 -5.36 -0.66
C MET A 57 -37.50 -6.20 -1.30
N GLY A 58 -38.22 -5.60 -2.23
CA GLY A 58 -39.31 -6.30 -2.97
C GLY A 58 -38.78 -7.45 -3.84
N PRO A 59 -39.68 -8.30 -4.35
CA PRO A 59 -39.30 -9.50 -5.12
C PRO A 59 -38.56 -9.18 -6.42
N ASP A 60 -38.74 -7.99 -6.97
CA ASP A 60 -38.07 -7.54 -8.21
C ASP A 60 -36.70 -6.91 -7.97
N PHE A 61 -36.20 -6.92 -6.72
CA PHE A 61 -34.91 -6.33 -6.40
C PHE A 61 -33.75 -7.21 -6.87
N ASP A 62 -32.94 -6.66 -7.76
CA ASP A 62 -31.80 -7.35 -8.35
C ASP A 62 -30.50 -6.99 -7.61
N ASN A 63 -30.06 -7.87 -6.71
CA ASN A 63 -28.82 -7.71 -5.93
C ASN A 63 -27.59 -7.46 -6.81
N SER A 64 -27.56 -8.00 -8.03
CA SER A 64 -26.37 -7.90 -8.89
C SER A 64 -26.04 -6.48 -9.29
N LYS A 65 -27.03 -5.58 -9.27
CA LYS A 65 -26.88 -4.15 -9.61
C LYS A 65 -26.31 -3.30 -8.45
N PHE A 66 -26.21 -3.85 -7.27
CA PHE A 66 -25.87 -3.11 -6.05
C PHE A 66 -24.58 -3.60 -5.37
N GLY A 67 -23.70 -4.23 -6.13
CA GLY A 67 -22.35 -4.54 -5.67
C GLY A 67 -21.56 -3.29 -5.27
N LEU A 68 -20.54 -3.45 -4.42
CA LEU A 68 -19.66 -2.35 -4.03
C LEU A 68 -18.96 -1.76 -5.26
N SER A 69 -18.78 -0.46 -5.26
CA SER A 69 -18.03 0.23 -6.32
C SER A 69 -16.55 -0.14 -6.23
N PRO A 70 -15.98 -0.80 -7.26
CA PRO A 70 -14.61 -1.23 -7.23
C PRO A 70 -13.63 -0.05 -7.31
N VAL A 71 -12.44 -0.27 -6.78
CA VAL A 71 -11.27 0.59 -6.93
C VAL A 71 -10.20 -0.27 -7.59
N HIS A 72 -9.48 0.28 -8.57
CA HIS A 72 -8.36 -0.44 -9.17
C HIS A 72 -7.34 -0.82 -8.10
N CYS A 73 -6.99 -2.09 -8.03
CA CYS A 73 -6.12 -2.64 -7.01
C CYS A 73 -5.14 -3.63 -7.61
N ARG A 74 -3.87 -3.50 -7.29
CA ARG A 74 -2.81 -4.42 -7.66
C ARG A 74 -1.91 -4.68 -6.47
N VAL A 75 -1.60 -5.94 -6.23
CA VAL A 75 -0.58 -6.34 -5.25
C VAL A 75 0.70 -6.67 -6.01
N ILE A 76 1.81 -6.06 -5.61
CA ILE A 76 3.13 -6.27 -6.20
C ILE A 76 4.09 -6.54 -5.04
N HIS A 77 4.62 -7.75 -4.92
CA HIS A 77 5.53 -8.17 -3.85
C HIS A 77 5.12 -7.71 -2.44
N GLY A 78 3.86 -7.97 -2.08
CA GLY A 78 3.32 -7.63 -0.74
C GLY A 78 2.85 -6.20 -0.57
N LEU A 79 3.18 -5.28 -1.47
CA LEU A 79 2.68 -3.91 -1.46
C LEU A 79 1.38 -3.78 -2.25
N VAL A 80 0.42 -3.05 -1.69
CA VAL A 80 -0.89 -2.84 -2.31
C VAL A 80 -0.95 -1.47 -2.96
N TYR A 81 -1.15 -1.44 -4.27
CA TYR A 81 -1.33 -0.24 -5.07
C TYR A 81 -2.79 -0.06 -5.43
N ILE A 82 -3.32 1.15 -5.28
CA ILE A 82 -4.69 1.50 -5.66
C ILE A 82 -4.72 2.71 -6.57
N CYS A 83 -5.69 2.75 -7.48
CA CYS A 83 -5.96 3.91 -8.32
C CYS A 83 -7.45 4.23 -8.28
N LEU A 84 -7.79 5.51 -7.99
CA LEU A 84 -9.16 6.01 -7.91
C LEU A 84 -9.67 6.56 -9.25
N ALA A 85 -8.82 6.65 -10.26
CA ALA A 85 -9.24 7.11 -11.58
C ALA A 85 -10.23 6.12 -12.19
N GLU A 86 -11.20 6.61 -12.94
CA GLU A 86 -12.15 5.78 -13.68
C GLU A 86 -11.40 4.90 -14.70
N ASN A 87 -10.48 5.52 -15.44
CA ASN A 87 -9.56 4.83 -16.35
C ASN A 87 -8.16 4.83 -15.72
N ALA A 88 -7.81 3.75 -15.04
CA ALA A 88 -6.47 3.61 -14.46
C ALA A 88 -5.43 3.48 -15.58
N PRO A 89 -4.25 4.11 -15.42
CA PRO A 89 -3.13 3.85 -16.31
C PRO A 89 -2.67 2.40 -16.19
N ASP A 90 -2.04 1.91 -17.26
CA ASP A 90 -1.41 0.58 -17.23
C ASP A 90 -0.30 0.55 -16.17
N ILE A 91 -0.44 -0.33 -15.19
CA ILE A 91 0.52 -0.49 -14.10
C ILE A 91 1.65 -1.48 -14.44
N GLU A 92 1.53 -2.28 -15.49
CA GLU A 92 2.49 -3.35 -15.78
C GLU A 92 3.93 -2.85 -16.04
N PRO A 93 4.18 -1.71 -16.72
CA PRO A 93 5.53 -1.17 -16.84
C PRO A 93 6.15 -0.81 -15.49
N PHE A 94 5.35 -0.24 -14.59
CA PHE A 94 5.78 0.05 -13.22
C PHE A 94 6.01 -1.24 -12.44
N ALA A 95 5.08 -2.21 -12.52
CA ALA A 95 5.18 -3.47 -11.80
C ALA A 95 6.48 -4.23 -12.15
N LYS A 96 6.81 -4.30 -13.44
CA LYS A 96 8.04 -4.93 -13.94
C LYS A 96 9.30 -4.24 -13.41
N THR A 97 9.29 -2.91 -13.31
CA THR A 97 10.43 -2.18 -12.73
C THR A 97 10.50 -2.37 -11.22
N ALA A 98 9.35 -2.28 -10.53
CA ALA A 98 9.26 -2.44 -9.08
C ALA A 98 9.69 -3.84 -8.61
N GLU A 99 9.42 -4.89 -9.40
CA GLU A 99 9.83 -6.27 -9.14
C GLU A 99 11.32 -6.37 -8.84
N GLN A 100 12.16 -5.71 -9.64
CA GLN A 100 13.62 -5.76 -9.49
C GLN A 100 14.08 -5.23 -8.12
N TYR A 101 13.36 -4.26 -7.56
CA TYR A 101 13.70 -3.64 -6.29
C TYR A 101 12.98 -4.30 -5.09
N LEU A 102 11.78 -4.84 -5.28
CA LEU A 102 10.97 -5.36 -4.19
C LEU A 102 11.20 -6.87 -3.95
N ALA A 103 11.45 -7.65 -5.00
CA ALA A 103 11.60 -9.10 -4.88
C ALA A 103 12.69 -9.53 -3.86
N PRO A 104 13.85 -8.87 -3.79
CA PRO A 104 14.89 -9.24 -2.82
C PRO A 104 14.48 -9.08 -1.36
N HIS A 105 13.48 -8.26 -1.07
CA HIS A 105 13.04 -7.97 0.31
C HIS A 105 12.02 -8.97 0.86
N ASP A 106 11.44 -9.83 0.02
CA ASP A 106 10.44 -10.84 0.41
C ASP A 106 9.33 -10.30 1.34
N LEU A 107 8.77 -9.14 0.99
CA LEU A 107 7.81 -8.43 1.82
C LEU A 107 6.52 -9.23 2.07
N GLU A 108 6.17 -10.17 1.18
CA GLU A 108 4.99 -11.03 1.32
C GLU A 108 5.08 -11.95 2.54
N ASN A 109 6.29 -12.37 2.90
CA ASN A 109 6.58 -13.22 4.06
C ASN A 109 7.05 -12.43 5.28
N SER A 110 7.22 -11.11 5.14
CA SER A 110 7.67 -10.23 6.21
C SER A 110 6.58 -9.97 7.24
N LYS A 111 6.98 -9.64 8.45
CA LYS A 111 6.08 -9.23 9.55
C LYS A 111 6.44 -7.81 9.99
N VAL A 112 5.41 -7.06 10.38
CA VAL A 112 5.63 -5.75 11.01
C VAL A 112 6.25 -5.96 12.38
N ALA A 113 7.52 -5.58 12.52
CA ALA A 113 8.24 -5.69 13.79
C ALA A 113 7.90 -4.51 14.73
N PHE A 114 7.67 -3.34 14.15
CA PHE A 114 7.36 -2.12 14.91
C PHE A 114 6.51 -1.18 14.07
N GLU A 115 5.60 -0.46 14.70
CA GLU A 115 4.76 0.57 14.07
C GLU A 115 4.81 1.85 14.95
N SER A 116 5.13 2.99 14.34
CA SER A 116 5.01 4.29 14.98
C SER A 116 4.27 5.26 14.05
N THR A 117 3.63 6.26 14.66
CA THR A 117 2.95 7.32 13.93
C THR A 117 3.53 8.65 14.37
N ILE A 118 4.09 9.40 13.44
CA ILE A 118 4.60 10.75 13.66
C ILE A 118 3.67 11.71 12.92
N ILE A 119 3.20 12.73 13.62
CA ILE A 119 2.34 13.77 13.03
C ILE A 119 3.19 15.01 12.78
N GLU A 120 3.45 15.29 11.52
CA GLU A 120 4.16 16.48 11.08
C GLU A 120 3.18 17.59 10.71
N LYS A 121 3.26 18.73 11.39
CA LYS A 121 2.43 19.93 11.09
C LYS A 121 3.05 20.74 9.96
N ALA A 122 3.27 20.14 8.82
CA ALA A 122 3.93 20.70 7.66
C ALA A 122 3.24 20.32 6.34
N ASN A 123 3.61 20.99 5.26
CA ASN A 123 3.20 20.57 3.93
C ASN A 123 3.85 19.22 3.60
N TRP A 124 3.06 18.27 3.12
CA TRP A 124 3.54 16.92 2.80
C TRP A 124 4.69 16.90 1.77
N LYS A 125 4.77 17.90 0.88
CA LYS A 125 5.87 18.02 -0.08
C LYS A 125 7.21 18.28 0.60
N LEU A 126 7.23 19.12 1.65
CA LEU A 126 8.42 19.37 2.45
C LEU A 126 8.86 18.12 3.21
N VAL A 127 7.91 17.38 3.77
CA VAL A 127 8.19 16.09 4.43
C VAL A 127 8.77 15.10 3.44
N TRP A 128 8.24 15.05 2.21
CA TRP A 128 8.74 14.20 1.14
C TRP A 128 10.14 14.61 0.68
N GLU A 129 10.41 15.91 0.51
CA GLU A 129 11.72 16.42 0.15
C GLU A 129 12.75 16.08 1.23
N ASN A 130 12.43 16.29 2.50
CA ASN A 130 13.29 15.92 3.64
C ASN A 130 13.60 14.41 3.65
N ASN A 131 12.63 13.56 3.33
CA ASN A 131 12.86 12.10 3.24
C ASN A 131 13.81 11.70 2.11
N ARG A 132 13.88 12.49 1.03
CA ARG A 132 14.71 12.21 -0.14
C ARG A 132 16.08 12.91 -0.11
N GLU A 133 16.30 13.77 0.85
CA GLU A 133 17.51 14.56 1.00
C GLU A 133 18.32 13.99 2.17
N CYS A 134 19.59 13.66 1.96
CA CYS A 134 20.46 13.08 2.98
C CYS A 134 21.40 14.08 3.65
N TYR A 135 21.35 15.36 3.30
CA TYR A 135 22.25 16.37 3.87
C TYR A 135 22.13 16.51 5.39
N HIS A 136 20.93 16.23 5.94
CA HIS A 136 20.67 16.27 7.38
C HIS A 136 21.02 14.96 8.12
N CYS A 137 21.33 13.87 7.38
CA CYS A 137 21.44 12.54 7.98
C CYS A 137 22.59 12.42 8.96
N GLY A 138 23.77 12.94 8.64
CA GLY A 138 24.95 12.87 9.54
C GLY A 138 24.73 13.50 10.89
N GLY A 139 23.99 14.61 10.93
CA GLY A 139 23.69 15.32 12.16
C GLY A 139 22.53 14.73 12.97
N ASN A 140 21.52 14.16 12.28
CA ASN A 140 20.28 13.74 12.93
C ASN A 140 20.11 12.22 13.04
N HIS A 141 20.79 11.44 12.17
CA HIS A 141 20.65 9.99 12.08
C HIS A 141 22.00 9.26 12.09
N PRO A 142 22.87 9.48 13.11
CA PRO A 142 24.20 8.90 13.11
C PRO A 142 24.22 7.37 13.06
N SER A 143 23.17 6.72 13.59
CA SER A 143 23.02 5.26 13.51
C SER A 143 22.71 4.79 12.09
N LEU A 144 21.91 5.55 11.33
CA LEU A 144 21.62 5.28 9.93
C LEU A 144 22.88 5.44 9.07
N CYS A 145 23.67 6.48 9.32
CA CYS A 145 24.88 6.77 8.54
C CYS A 145 26.00 5.74 8.72
N ARG A 146 25.91 4.83 9.70
CA ARG A 146 26.81 3.68 9.81
C ARG A 146 26.59 2.67 8.68
N THR A 147 25.34 2.49 8.25
CA THR A 147 24.98 1.54 7.20
C THR A 147 24.74 2.27 5.85
N PHE A 148 24.17 3.47 5.89
CA PHE A 148 23.87 4.29 4.72
C PHE A 148 24.72 5.58 4.76
N PRO A 149 25.88 5.64 4.08
CA PRO A 149 26.71 6.84 4.04
C PRO A 149 26.02 7.98 3.31
N GLU A 150 26.27 9.22 3.75
CA GLU A 150 25.71 10.43 3.12
C GLU A 150 26.08 10.61 1.65
N ASP A 151 27.20 10.03 1.22
CA ASP A 151 27.69 10.04 -0.16
C ASP A 151 26.86 9.21 -1.15
N ALA A 152 25.71 8.72 -0.72
CA ALA A 152 24.68 8.13 -1.60
C ALA A 152 24.24 9.08 -2.75
N ARG A 153 24.73 10.33 -2.81
CA ARG A 153 24.73 11.17 -4.03
C ARG A 153 25.34 10.46 -5.23
N ALA A 154 26.25 9.52 -5.00
CA ALA A 154 26.84 8.69 -6.04
C ALA A 154 25.88 7.66 -6.64
N ILE A 155 24.81 7.28 -5.92
CA ILE A 155 23.83 6.29 -6.40
C ILE A 155 23.00 6.83 -7.60
N GLY A 156 23.02 8.14 -7.82
CA GLY A 156 22.38 8.78 -8.99
C GLY A 156 23.31 9.09 -10.15
N SER A 157 24.61 8.84 -10.03
CA SER A 157 25.56 9.07 -11.12
C SER A 157 25.70 7.80 -11.96
N THR A 158 25.39 7.93 -13.23
CA THR A 158 25.25 6.89 -14.24
C THR A 158 26.55 6.22 -14.71
N SER A 159 27.61 6.22 -13.92
CA SER A 159 28.82 5.44 -14.24
C SER A 159 28.79 4.11 -13.48
N ASP A 160 28.60 3.02 -14.19
CA ASP A 160 28.45 1.65 -13.65
C ASP A 160 29.56 1.26 -12.64
N GLY A 161 30.78 1.82 -12.77
CA GLY A 161 31.89 1.54 -11.87
C GLY A 161 31.77 2.21 -10.50
N VAL A 162 31.14 3.38 -10.41
CA VAL A 162 30.94 4.10 -9.14
C VAL A 162 29.84 3.47 -8.31
N VAL A 163 28.78 2.99 -8.97
CA VAL A 163 27.67 2.31 -8.32
C VAL A 163 28.14 0.99 -7.68
N ALA A 164 28.98 0.22 -8.37
CA ALA A 164 29.53 -1.03 -7.85
C ALA A 164 30.36 -0.80 -6.58
N SER A 165 31.27 0.16 -6.59
CA SER A 165 32.14 0.44 -5.42
C SER A 165 31.34 0.93 -4.19
N VAL A 166 30.28 1.73 -4.40
CA VAL A 166 29.40 2.19 -3.31
C VAL A 166 28.57 1.04 -2.74
N LEU A 167 28.12 0.11 -3.58
CA LEU A 167 27.42 -1.09 -3.14
C LEU A 167 28.34 -2.02 -2.34
N ASP A 168 29.57 -2.23 -2.78
CA ASP A 168 30.57 -3.05 -2.08
C ASP A 168 30.90 -2.45 -0.71
N ASP A 169 31.12 -1.15 -0.62
CA ASP A 169 31.31 -0.43 0.64
C ASP A 169 30.08 -0.53 1.57
N HIS A 170 28.88 -0.47 0.99
CA HIS A 170 27.65 -0.60 1.75
C HIS A 170 27.49 -2.01 2.33
N VAL A 171 27.73 -3.06 1.54
CA VAL A 171 27.68 -4.46 1.98
C VAL A 171 28.70 -4.67 3.09
N ALA A 172 29.94 -4.23 2.93
CA ALA A 172 30.99 -4.36 3.94
C ALA A 172 30.62 -3.67 5.27
N ARG A 173 29.93 -2.52 5.23
CA ARG A 173 29.44 -1.83 6.44
C ARG A 173 28.29 -2.57 7.11
N CYS A 174 27.37 -3.16 6.33
CA CYS A 174 26.27 -3.98 6.88
C CYS A 174 26.79 -5.25 7.55
N GLU A 175 27.84 -5.86 7.02
CA GLU A 175 28.47 -7.06 7.60
C GLU A 175 29.30 -6.77 8.86
N ALA A 176 29.72 -5.51 9.07
CA ALA A 176 30.51 -5.09 10.21
C ALA A 176 29.69 -4.68 11.45
N VAL A 177 28.37 -4.67 11.37
CA VAL A 177 27.43 -4.29 12.45
C VAL A 177 26.77 -5.52 13.06
#